data_4a16aed1804ba085bb360efd6b9f19df
#
_entry.id   4a16aed1804ba085bb360efd6b9f19df
#
_cell.length_a   1.000
_cell.length_b   1.000
_cell.length_c   1.000
_cell.angle_alpha   90.00
_cell.angle_beta   90.00
_cell.angle_gamma   90.00
#
_symmetry.space_group_name_H-M   'P 1'
#
loop_
_entity.id
_entity.type
_entity.pdbx_description
1 polymer ?
#
loop_
_entity_poly.entity_id
_entity_poly.type
_entity_poly.pdbx_seq_one_letter_code
_entity_poly.pdbx_strand_id
1 'polypeptide(L)'
;ANTGGGYQPQPTSYDYDAPLGEWGNCYPKYHAFREVIQKYLPAGTVLPEVPADNPTTTFATVELKESAPLRTAFHQTTQSENVLSMEDLGVDFGYIHYQTTLQKAGKQKLVIQDLRDYAVILIDGKQVASLDRRYNQNSVTLNVSKTPATLEILVENTGRVNYGPDILFNRKGITSQVLWGNEKLTGWSITPLPLYKEKVSEMEFGETIKGVPAFHKGTFTVEKKGDCFVDMSQWGKGAVWVNGKSLGRFWNIGPQQTLYLPAPWLKEGENEIVVFEMEDTGKRVLQGLNQPILDSLGIDKNYQKGQRRAVVGTPILEDGDLALKTTLQETNE
;
A
#
# COMPACT_ATOMS: atom_id res chain seq x y z
N ALA A 1 2.85 -8.58 -5.42
CA ALA A 1 3.63 -9.55 -6.17
C ALA A 1 4.92 -9.88 -5.43
N ASN A 2 5.47 -11.07 -5.65
CA ASN A 2 6.73 -11.51 -5.08
C ASN A 2 7.76 -11.73 -6.16
N THR A 3 9.01 -11.45 -5.82
CA THR A 3 10.14 -11.72 -6.68
C THR A 3 11.02 -12.80 -6.06
N GLY A 4 10.86 -14.05 -6.47
CA GLY A 4 11.81 -15.13 -6.13
C GLY A 4 12.02 -15.32 -4.63
N GLY A 5 13.23 -15.41 -4.14
CA GLY A 5 13.63 -15.89 -2.83
C GLY A 5 13.21 -15.10 -1.57
N GLY A 6 12.20 -14.23 -1.61
CA GLY A 6 11.74 -13.52 -0.42
C GLY A 6 10.40 -12.84 -0.59
N TYR A 7 9.76 -12.44 0.52
CA TYR A 7 8.56 -11.63 0.48
C TYR A 7 8.91 -10.18 0.12
N GLN A 8 8.68 -9.80 -1.12
CA GLN A 8 8.97 -8.47 -1.66
C GLN A 8 7.75 -7.96 -2.42
N PRO A 9 6.82 -7.25 -1.75
CA PRO A 9 5.74 -6.57 -2.42
C PRO A 9 6.31 -5.46 -3.30
N GLN A 10 5.84 -5.38 -4.54
CA GLN A 10 6.29 -4.37 -5.48
C GLN A 10 5.14 -3.46 -5.88
N PRO A 11 5.41 -2.16 -6.12
CA PRO A 11 4.52 -1.32 -6.91
C PRO A 11 4.29 -1.96 -8.28
N THR A 12 3.17 -1.63 -8.91
CA THR A 12 2.63 -2.42 -10.02
C THR A 12 2.89 -1.84 -11.40
N SER A 13 3.89 -0.99 -11.60
CA SER A 13 4.30 -0.65 -12.95
C SER A 13 5.32 -1.65 -13.48
N TYR A 14 5.11 -2.14 -14.71
CA TYR A 14 6.10 -2.91 -15.47
C TYR A 14 6.87 -2.03 -16.44
N ASP A 15 6.78 -0.72 -16.30
CA ASP A 15 7.41 0.28 -17.14
C ASP A 15 8.85 0.60 -16.69
N TYR A 16 9.60 -0.39 -16.29
CA TYR A 16 11.04 -0.24 -16.09
C TYR A 16 11.78 -0.80 -17.30
N ASP A 17 12.35 0.12 -18.09
CA ASP A 17 13.08 -0.20 -19.32
C ASP A 17 12.23 -0.98 -20.36
N ALA A 18 10.92 -0.75 -20.37
CA ALA A 18 10.00 -1.30 -21.35
C ALA A 18 10.13 -0.55 -22.70
N PRO A 19 9.73 -1.14 -23.84
CA PRO A 19 9.66 -0.41 -25.10
C PRO A 19 8.52 0.60 -25.17
N LEU A 20 7.44 0.39 -24.36
CA LEU A 20 6.30 1.28 -24.25
C LEU A 20 6.11 1.71 -22.81
N GLY A 21 5.84 2.99 -22.60
CA GLY A 21 5.48 3.54 -21.30
C GLY A 21 4.09 3.09 -20.85
N GLU A 22 3.82 3.21 -19.53
CA GLU A 22 2.51 2.84 -18.94
C GLU A 22 1.35 3.68 -19.51
N TRP A 23 1.62 4.81 -20.14
CA TRP A 23 0.63 5.65 -20.84
C TRP A 23 0.61 5.43 -22.37
N GLY A 24 1.33 4.41 -22.88
CA GLY A 24 1.30 3.98 -24.28
C GLY A 24 2.29 4.68 -25.20
N ASN A 25 3.08 5.62 -24.73
CA ASN A 25 4.09 6.33 -25.52
C ASN A 25 5.29 5.44 -25.85
N CYS A 26 5.90 5.66 -27.01
CA CYS A 26 7.02 4.86 -27.48
C CYS A 26 8.35 5.39 -26.92
N TYR A 27 9.07 4.52 -26.22
CA TYR A 27 10.43 4.82 -25.74
C TYR A 27 11.50 4.59 -26.84
N PRO A 28 12.73 5.09 -26.67
CA PRO A 28 13.82 4.85 -27.63
C PRO A 28 14.03 3.37 -27.97
N LYS A 29 13.83 2.48 -27.00
CA LYS A 29 13.89 1.01 -27.17
C LYS A 29 12.87 0.49 -28.17
N TYR A 30 11.66 1.05 -28.23
CA TYR A 30 10.65 0.70 -29.23
C TYR A 30 11.15 0.97 -30.65
N HIS A 31 11.73 2.15 -30.86
CA HIS A 31 12.27 2.53 -32.18
C HIS A 31 13.46 1.65 -32.57
N ALA A 32 14.37 1.37 -31.64
CA ALA A 32 15.50 0.48 -31.88
C ALA A 32 15.05 -0.95 -32.25
N PHE A 33 14.05 -1.48 -31.56
CA PHE A 33 13.46 -2.79 -31.91
C PHE A 33 12.81 -2.77 -33.28
N ARG A 34 12.07 -1.71 -33.61
CA ARG A 34 11.42 -1.52 -34.90
C ARG A 34 12.46 -1.54 -36.05
N GLU A 35 13.58 -0.83 -35.88
CA GLU A 35 14.68 -0.84 -36.85
C GLU A 35 15.28 -2.23 -37.08
N VAL A 36 15.47 -2.98 -36.00
CA VAL A 36 15.97 -4.37 -36.10
C VAL A 36 14.95 -5.26 -36.82
N ILE A 37 13.68 -5.21 -36.42
CA ILE A 37 12.61 -5.99 -37.02
C ILE A 37 12.52 -5.74 -38.53
N GLN A 38 12.59 -4.47 -38.97
CA GLN A 38 12.51 -4.09 -40.39
C GLN A 38 13.58 -4.80 -41.22
N LYS A 39 14.78 -5.05 -40.67
CA LYS A 39 15.90 -5.69 -41.41
C LYS A 39 15.61 -7.19 -41.72
N TYR A 40 14.74 -7.83 -40.94
CA TYR A 40 14.45 -9.25 -41.07
C TYR A 40 13.08 -9.54 -41.67
N LEU A 41 12.34 -8.51 -42.05
CA LEU A 41 11.07 -8.68 -42.76
C LEU A 41 11.28 -9.03 -44.24
N PRO A 42 10.33 -9.77 -44.85
CA PRO A 42 10.35 -10.00 -46.31
C PRO A 42 10.46 -8.71 -47.10
N ALA A 43 11.15 -8.75 -48.22
CA ALA A 43 11.30 -7.60 -49.09
C ALA A 43 9.94 -7.01 -49.50
N GLY A 44 9.81 -5.68 -49.39
CA GLY A 44 8.57 -4.97 -49.67
C GLY A 44 7.59 -4.89 -48.50
N THR A 45 7.86 -5.51 -47.35
CA THR A 45 7.05 -5.33 -46.14
C THR A 45 7.35 -3.99 -45.49
N VAL A 46 6.29 -3.22 -45.28
CA VAL A 46 6.36 -1.92 -44.58
C VAL A 46 5.70 -2.05 -43.23
N LEU A 47 6.41 -1.69 -42.16
CA LEU A 47 5.82 -1.64 -40.81
C LEU A 47 4.79 -0.50 -40.72
N PRO A 48 3.70 -0.64 -39.98
CA PRO A 48 2.74 0.42 -39.72
C PRO A 48 3.42 1.69 -39.18
N GLU A 49 2.83 2.85 -39.41
CA GLU A 49 3.31 4.10 -38.81
C GLU A 49 3.25 4.01 -37.28
N VAL A 50 4.20 4.64 -36.62
CA VAL A 50 4.20 4.77 -35.16
C VAL A 50 3.13 5.78 -34.78
N PRO A 51 2.18 5.45 -33.88
CA PRO A 51 1.20 6.43 -33.42
C PRO A 51 1.88 7.66 -32.80
N ALA A 52 1.22 8.81 -32.90
CA ALA A 52 1.67 9.99 -32.18
C ALA A 52 1.55 9.75 -30.66
N ASP A 53 2.48 10.35 -29.92
CA ASP A 53 2.45 10.29 -28.46
C ASP A 53 1.17 10.92 -27.89
N ASN A 54 0.66 10.34 -26.80
CA ASN A 54 -0.46 10.91 -26.08
C ASN A 54 -0.07 12.28 -25.50
N PRO A 55 -0.97 13.28 -25.56
CA PRO A 55 -0.71 14.55 -24.91
C PRO A 55 -0.61 14.38 -23.41
N THR A 56 0.34 15.06 -22.79
CA THR A 56 0.51 15.10 -21.33
C THR A 56 0.05 16.43 -20.75
N THR A 57 -0.25 16.46 -19.47
CA THR A 57 -0.59 17.65 -18.72
C THR A 57 0.08 17.67 -17.36
N THR A 58 0.07 18.82 -16.72
CA THR A 58 0.58 19.00 -15.35
C THR A 58 -0.45 19.76 -14.51
N PHE A 59 -0.33 19.68 -13.20
CA PHE A 59 -0.97 20.61 -12.30
C PHE A 59 0.01 21.08 -11.22
N ALA A 60 -0.17 22.33 -10.77
CA ALA A 60 0.69 22.93 -9.75
C ALA A 60 0.55 22.23 -8.41
N THR A 61 1.54 22.40 -7.53
CA THR A 61 1.49 21.87 -6.16
C THR A 61 0.22 22.33 -5.47
N VAL A 62 -0.50 21.34 -4.93
CA VAL A 62 -1.70 21.55 -4.12
C VAL A 62 -1.50 20.99 -2.73
N GLU A 63 -2.09 21.65 -1.74
CA GLU A 63 -2.14 21.19 -0.36
C GLU A 63 -3.53 20.61 -0.07
N LEU A 64 -3.57 19.38 0.48
CA LEU A 64 -4.80 18.73 0.90
C LEU A 64 -5.14 19.20 2.33
N LYS A 65 -6.13 20.08 2.45
CA LYS A 65 -6.45 20.79 3.71
C LYS A 65 -7.56 20.15 4.51
N GLU A 66 -8.35 19.29 3.88
CA GLU A 66 -9.45 18.60 4.53
C GLU A 66 -9.06 17.16 4.84
N SER A 67 -9.55 16.64 5.96
CA SER A 67 -9.30 15.24 6.35
C SER A 67 -10.56 14.55 6.84
N ALA A 68 -10.57 13.22 6.70
CA ALA A 68 -11.57 12.35 7.30
C ALA A 68 -10.86 11.25 8.10
N PRO A 69 -11.32 10.94 9.33
CA PRO A 69 -10.72 9.88 10.13
C PRO A 69 -10.94 8.51 9.48
N LEU A 70 -10.04 7.55 9.73
CA LEU A 70 -10.15 6.19 9.20
C LEU A 70 -11.53 5.57 9.44
N ARG A 71 -12.16 5.89 10.58
CA ARG A 71 -13.48 5.33 10.97
C ARG A 71 -14.61 5.72 10.04
N THR A 72 -14.51 6.78 9.25
CA THR A 72 -15.52 7.13 8.24
C THR A 72 -15.62 6.09 7.11
N ALA A 73 -14.58 5.28 6.93
CA ALA A 73 -14.58 4.14 6.00
C ALA A 73 -15.17 2.84 6.58
N PHE A 74 -15.60 2.85 7.85
CA PHE A 74 -16.13 1.65 8.50
C PHE A 74 -17.60 1.44 8.12
N HIS A 75 -17.92 0.31 7.48
CA HIS A 75 -19.27 -0.03 7.06
C HIS A 75 -19.81 -1.28 7.73
N GLN A 76 -18.98 -2.27 7.92
CA GLN A 76 -19.38 -3.54 8.53
C GLN A 76 -18.28 -4.00 9.48
N THR A 77 -18.62 -4.07 10.77
CA THR A 77 -17.73 -4.54 11.83
C THR A 77 -18.25 -5.89 12.35
N THR A 78 -17.36 -6.87 12.40
CA THR A 78 -17.63 -8.19 12.95
C THR A 78 -17.04 -8.28 14.35
N GLN A 79 -17.84 -8.77 15.32
CA GLN A 79 -17.36 -9.10 16.65
C GLN A 79 -16.91 -10.56 16.67
N SER A 80 -15.73 -10.82 17.20
CA SER A 80 -15.18 -12.18 17.29
C SER A 80 -14.30 -12.32 18.52
N GLU A 81 -14.32 -13.50 19.12
CA GLU A 81 -13.42 -13.82 20.22
C GLU A 81 -11.97 -13.86 19.76
N ASN A 82 -11.70 -14.35 18.56
CA ASN A 82 -10.38 -14.43 17.96
C ASN A 82 -10.26 -13.46 16.76
N VAL A 83 -9.01 -13.15 16.37
CA VAL A 83 -8.76 -12.47 15.11
C VAL A 83 -9.23 -13.32 13.92
N LEU A 84 -9.74 -12.66 12.89
CA LEU A 84 -10.16 -13.27 11.63
C LEU A 84 -9.31 -12.70 10.51
N SER A 85 -8.98 -13.51 9.52
CA SER A 85 -8.29 -13.05 8.32
C SER A 85 -9.25 -12.31 7.37
N MET A 86 -8.71 -11.69 6.32
CA MET A 86 -9.52 -11.07 5.27
C MET A 86 -10.40 -12.11 4.56
N GLU A 87 -9.89 -13.33 4.34
CA GLU A 87 -10.62 -14.43 3.70
C GLU A 87 -11.78 -14.93 4.55
N ASP A 88 -11.64 -14.96 5.89
CA ASP A 88 -12.74 -15.32 6.80
C ASP A 88 -13.90 -14.33 6.72
N LEU A 89 -13.62 -13.09 6.30
CA LEU A 89 -14.60 -12.01 6.11
C LEU A 89 -15.02 -11.81 4.65
N GLY A 90 -14.58 -12.68 3.72
CA GLY A 90 -14.92 -12.60 2.31
C GLY A 90 -14.29 -11.40 1.57
N VAL A 91 -13.15 -10.88 2.06
CA VAL A 91 -12.44 -9.73 1.49
C VAL A 91 -11.08 -10.17 0.97
N ASP A 92 -10.72 -9.73 -0.23
CA ASP A 92 -9.56 -10.20 -0.97
C ASP A 92 -8.45 -9.15 -1.15
N PHE A 93 -8.73 -7.86 -0.94
CA PHE A 93 -7.77 -6.76 -1.07
C PHE A 93 -8.03 -5.60 -0.10
N GLY A 94 -7.15 -4.62 -0.07
CA GLY A 94 -7.27 -3.42 0.75
C GLY A 94 -6.67 -3.57 2.14
N TYR A 95 -7.38 -3.08 3.14
CA TYR A 95 -6.94 -3.04 4.52
C TYR A 95 -7.94 -3.76 5.43
N ILE A 96 -7.49 -4.08 6.65
CA ILE A 96 -8.35 -4.62 7.69
C ILE A 96 -7.97 -4.00 9.03
N HIS A 97 -8.95 -3.51 9.75
CA HIS A 97 -8.80 -2.90 11.06
C HIS A 97 -9.25 -3.86 12.16
N TYR A 98 -8.40 -4.03 13.16
CA TYR A 98 -8.65 -4.81 14.36
C TYR A 98 -8.64 -3.90 15.57
N GLN A 99 -9.60 -4.07 16.48
CA GLN A 99 -9.64 -3.33 17.73
C GLN A 99 -9.97 -4.28 18.88
N THR A 100 -9.24 -4.13 19.99
CA THR A 100 -9.55 -4.79 21.29
C THR A 100 -9.12 -3.91 22.45
N THR A 101 -9.37 -4.36 23.67
CA THR A 101 -9.05 -3.63 24.90
C THR A 101 -7.91 -4.29 25.65
N LEU A 102 -6.89 -3.53 25.99
CA LEU A 102 -5.79 -3.94 26.86
C LEU A 102 -6.20 -3.73 28.32
N GLN A 103 -6.08 -4.78 29.14
CA GLN A 103 -6.40 -4.76 30.57
C GLN A 103 -5.16 -4.65 31.46
N LYS A 104 -3.95 -4.83 30.89
CA LYS A 104 -2.69 -4.82 31.64
C LYS A 104 -1.82 -3.64 31.21
N ALA A 105 -1.54 -2.75 32.15
CA ALA A 105 -0.65 -1.61 31.97
C ALA A 105 0.84 -2.02 32.08
N GLY A 106 1.71 -1.04 31.83
CA GLY A 106 3.17 -1.17 31.91
C GLY A 106 3.82 -1.55 30.60
N LYS A 107 5.09 -1.90 30.70
CA LYS A 107 5.91 -2.28 29.54
C LYS A 107 5.66 -3.73 29.17
N GLN A 108 5.06 -3.96 28.03
CA GLN A 108 4.73 -5.29 27.54
C GLN A 108 5.19 -5.46 26.08
N LYS A 109 5.42 -6.69 25.66
CA LYS A 109 5.67 -7.04 24.26
C LYS A 109 4.33 -7.36 23.59
N LEU A 110 3.95 -6.58 22.58
CA LEU A 110 2.89 -6.95 21.65
C LEU A 110 3.48 -7.88 20.60
N VAL A 111 2.90 -9.06 20.41
CA VAL A 111 3.31 -10.01 19.37
C VAL A 111 2.11 -10.28 18.47
N ILE A 112 2.24 -10.02 17.18
CA ILE A 112 1.27 -10.37 16.16
C ILE A 112 1.80 -11.59 15.43
N GLN A 113 1.35 -12.77 15.83
CA GLN A 113 1.76 -13.99 15.16
C GLN A 113 1.17 -14.05 13.76
N ASP A 114 2.04 -14.27 12.77
CA ASP A 114 1.68 -14.33 11.37
C ASP A 114 0.96 -13.07 10.85
N LEU A 115 1.64 -11.93 10.95
CA LEU A 115 1.23 -10.67 10.34
C LEU A 115 1.34 -10.73 8.80
N ARG A 116 0.26 -10.40 8.08
CA ARG A 116 0.16 -10.42 6.62
C ARG A 116 -0.53 -9.17 6.07
N ASP A 117 0.18 -8.02 5.81
CA ASP A 117 1.64 -7.97 5.63
C ASP A 117 2.27 -6.78 6.39
N TYR A 118 1.63 -5.60 6.37
CA TYR A 118 2.13 -4.38 7.00
C TYR A 118 1.12 -3.86 8.01
N ALA A 119 1.56 -3.59 9.23
CA ALA A 119 0.68 -3.12 10.29
C ALA A 119 1.08 -1.75 10.82
N VAL A 120 0.09 -0.89 11.06
CA VAL A 120 0.19 0.30 11.91
C VAL A 120 -0.54 0.02 13.20
N ILE A 121 0.09 0.33 14.33
CA ILE A 121 -0.40 0.04 15.68
C ILE A 121 -0.70 1.36 16.39
N LEU A 122 -1.91 1.45 16.94
CA LEU A 122 -2.35 2.60 17.71
C LEU A 122 -2.74 2.16 19.12
N ILE A 123 -2.45 3.02 20.09
CA ILE A 123 -2.95 2.91 21.47
C ILE A 123 -3.71 4.19 21.80
N ASP A 124 -4.99 4.03 22.21
CA ASP A 124 -5.89 5.15 22.49
C ASP A 124 -5.92 6.20 21.35
N GLY A 125 -5.97 5.72 20.11
CA GLY A 125 -6.01 6.54 18.89
C GLY A 125 -4.68 7.20 18.52
N LYS A 126 -3.57 6.91 19.20
CA LYS A 126 -2.23 7.42 18.84
C LYS A 126 -1.40 6.36 18.20
N GLN A 127 -0.82 6.63 17.04
CA GLN A 127 0.12 5.72 16.39
C GLN A 127 1.40 5.59 17.24
N VAL A 128 1.75 4.35 17.56
CA VAL A 128 2.89 4.03 18.43
C VAL A 128 3.95 3.18 17.74
N ALA A 129 3.60 2.45 16.69
CA ALA A 129 4.54 1.62 15.95
C ALA A 129 4.01 1.27 14.55
N SER A 130 4.91 0.77 13.70
CA SER A 130 4.58 -0.02 12.51
C SER A 130 5.38 -1.31 12.50
N LEU A 131 4.85 -2.37 11.88
CA LEU A 131 5.50 -3.67 11.71
C LEU A 131 5.45 -4.07 10.24
N ASP A 132 6.58 -4.54 9.72
CA ASP A 132 6.76 -4.88 8.32
C ASP A 132 7.18 -6.34 8.15
N ARG A 133 6.32 -7.12 7.49
CA ARG A 133 6.60 -8.54 7.22
C ARG A 133 7.87 -8.76 6.38
N ARG A 134 8.25 -7.81 5.51
CA ARG A 134 9.48 -7.93 4.71
C ARG A 134 10.71 -8.17 5.57
N TYR A 135 10.69 -7.67 6.82
CA TYR A 135 11.79 -7.76 7.78
C TYR A 135 11.49 -8.68 8.96
N ASN A 136 10.49 -9.57 8.84
CA ASN A 136 10.03 -10.43 9.93
C ASN A 136 9.64 -9.68 11.21
N GLN A 137 9.21 -8.44 11.08
CA GLN A 137 8.73 -7.66 12.21
C GLN A 137 7.31 -8.11 12.56
N ASN A 138 7.20 -8.88 13.61
CA ASN A 138 5.93 -9.38 14.14
C ASN A 138 5.69 -8.96 15.59
N SER A 139 6.56 -8.15 16.17
CA SER A 139 6.44 -7.75 17.56
C SER A 139 7.09 -6.41 17.86
N VAL A 140 6.57 -5.74 18.88
CA VAL A 140 7.09 -4.47 19.39
C VAL A 140 6.87 -4.38 20.90
N THR A 141 7.82 -3.75 21.61
CA THR A 141 7.65 -3.47 23.04
C THR A 141 7.04 -2.08 23.21
N LEU A 142 5.88 -2.04 23.85
CA LEU A 142 5.12 -0.82 24.12
C LEU A 142 4.96 -0.58 25.61
N ASN A 143 4.75 0.66 26.01
CA ASN A 143 4.45 1.04 27.39
C ASN A 143 3.07 1.69 27.45
N VAL A 144 2.12 0.98 28.06
CA VAL A 144 0.75 1.47 28.27
C VAL A 144 0.64 2.03 29.70
N SER A 145 0.42 3.32 29.81
CA SER A 145 0.46 4.03 31.11
C SER A 145 -0.76 3.77 31.98
N LYS A 146 -1.90 3.47 31.37
CA LYS A 146 -3.20 3.25 32.07
C LYS A 146 -4.02 2.19 31.33
N THR A 147 -4.94 1.56 32.06
CA THR A 147 -5.93 0.63 31.53
C THR A 147 -7.32 0.92 32.09
N PRO A 148 -8.40 0.58 31.40
CA PRO A 148 -8.40 -0.06 30.07
C PRO A 148 -7.84 0.91 29.01
N ALA A 149 -7.11 0.35 28.02
CA ALA A 149 -6.60 1.10 26.86
C ALA A 149 -7.08 0.43 25.58
N THR A 150 -7.36 1.20 24.56
CA THR A 150 -7.75 0.69 23.24
C THR A 150 -6.52 0.36 22.41
N LEU A 151 -6.39 -0.90 22.00
CA LEU A 151 -5.43 -1.32 20.97
C LEU A 151 -6.14 -1.36 19.63
N GLU A 152 -5.57 -0.65 18.65
CA GLU A 152 -6.00 -0.72 17.25
C GLU A 152 -4.83 -1.17 16.37
N ILE A 153 -5.09 -2.07 15.42
CA ILE A 153 -4.11 -2.58 14.46
C ILE A 153 -4.71 -2.46 13.07
N LEU A 154 -4.16 -1.58 12.24
CA LEU A 154 -4.52 -1.46 10.85
C LEU A 154 -3.54 -2.26 10.01
N VAL A 155 -4.01 -3.29 9.32
CA VAL A 155 -3.17 -4.17 8.50
C VAL A 155 -3.47 -3.93 7.03
N GLU A 156 -2.42 -3.74 6.22
CA GLU A 156 -2.49 -3.70 4.78
C GLU A 156 -2.16 -5.06 4.16
N ASN A 157 -2.97 -5.47 3.20
CA ASN A 157 -2.65 -6.53 2.26
C ASN A 157 -1.80 -5.94 1.13
N THR A 158 -0.49 -6.15 1.14
CA THR A 158 0.44 -5.59 0.15
C THR A 158 0.46 -6.36 -1.18
N GLY A 159 -0.46 -7.27 -1.36
CA GLY A 159 -0.61 -8.10 -2.56
C GLY A 159 -0.39 -9.58 -2.28
N ARG A 160 -0.91 -10.40 -3.19
CA ARG A 160 -0.87 -11.86 -3.06
C ARG A 160 0.28 -12.45 -3.87
N VAL A 161 0.74 -13.62 -3.43
CA VAL A 161 1.71 -14.41 -4.18
C VAL A 161 1.10 -14.81 -5.52
N ASN A 162 1.81 -14.56 -6.61
CA ASN A 162 1.35 -14.84 -7.98
C ASN A 162 1.97 -16.12 -8.57
N TYR A 163 2.89 -16.77 -7.84
CA TYR A 163 3.60 -17.93 -8.34
C TYR A 163 4.04 -18.85 -7.19
N GLY A 164 4.04 -20.16 -7.44
CA GLY A 164 4.57 -21.18 -6.53
C GLY A 164 3.54 -21.81 -5.59
N PRO A 165 3.95 -22.75 -4.74
CA PRO A 165 3.06 -23.53 -3.86
C PRO A 165 2.40 -22.68 -2.77
N ASP A 166 2.98 -21.55 -2.41
CA ASP A 166 2.47 -20.66 -1.36
C ASP A 166 1.18 -19.94 -1.74
N ILE A 167 0.74 -20.00 -3.00
CA ILE A 167 -0.55 -19.43 -3.44
C ILE A 167 -1.70 -19.98 -2.59
N LEU A 168 -1.69 -21.26 -2.26
CA LEU A 168 -2.74 -21.93 -1.49
C LEU A 168 -2.84 -21.43 -0.03
N PHE A 169 -1.75 -20.88 0.52
CA PHE A 169 -1.63 -20.49 1.92
C PHE A 169 -1.51 -18.98 2.11
N ASN A 170 -1.81 -18.20 1.08
CA ASN A 170 -1.60 -16.77 1.07
C ASN A 170 -2.79 -15.98 1.64
N ARG A 171 -3.16 -16.30 2.88
CA ARG A 171 -4.16 -15.53 3.65
C ARG A 171 -3.60 -14.18 4.08
N LYS A 172 -4.48 -13.20 4.32
CA LYS A 172 -4.13 -11.81 4.64
C LYS A 172 -4.79 -11.30 5.91
N GLY A 173 -4.21 -10.26 6.48
CA GLY A 173 -4.59 -9.75 7.80
C GLY A 173 -3.76 -10.37 8.92
N ILE A 174 -4.36 -10.67 10.05
CA ILE A 174 -3.75 -11.42 11.16
C ILE A 174 -4.31 -12.85 11.10
N THR A 175 -3.46 -13.83 10.75
CA THR A 175 -3.91 -15.19 10.44
C THR A 175 -3.66 -16.20 11.56
N SER A 176 -3.13 -15.76 12.71
CA SER A 176 -2.94 -16.57 13.91
C SER A 176 -3.48 -15.84 15.14
N GLN A 177 -2.67 -15.44 16.07
CA GLN A 177 -3.12 -14.78 17.30
C GLN A 177 -2.29 -13.53 17.63
N VAL A 178 -2.80 -12.72 18.55
CA VAL A 178 -2.12 -11.55 19.09
C VAL A 178 -1.91 -11.74 20.59
N LEU A 179 -0.68 -11.50 21.05
CA LEU A 179 -0.30 -11.60 22.44
C LEU A 179 0.07 -10.23 23.02
N TRP A 180 -0.32 -9.98 24.26
CA TRP A 180 0.13 -8.86 25.08
C TRP A 180 0.91 -9.41 26.28
N GLY A 181 2.23 -9.31 26.22
CA GLY A 181 3.11 -10.12 27.06
C GLY A 181 2.95 -11.60 26.70
N ASN A 182 2.49 -12.41 27.67
CA ASN A 182 2.23 -13.84 27.47
C ASN A 182 0.72 -14.17 27.35
N GLU A 183 -0.14 -13.16 27.38
CA GLU A 183 -1.59 -13.35 27.36
C GLU A 183 -2.14 -13.18 25.95
N LYS A 184 -2.92 -14.15 25.47
CA LYS A 184 -3.64 -14.04 24.21
C LYS A 184 -4.72 -12.97 24.34
N LEU A 185 -4.74 -12.02 23.40
CA LEU A 185 -5.80 -11.04 23.31
C LEU A 185 -7.03 -11.65 22.63
N THR A 186 -8.20 -11.30 23.16
CA THR A 186 -9.51 -11.76 22.70
C THR A 186 -10.50 -10.60 22.64
N GLY A 187 -11.74 -10.86 22.18
CA GLY A 187 -12.80 -9.85 22.14
C GLY A 187 -12.52 -8.76 21.08
N TRP A 188 -12.43 -9.17 19.83
CA TRP A 188 -12.06 -8.29 18.72
C TRP A 188 -13.26 -7.69 17.99
N SER A 189 -13.17 -6.41 17.71
CA SER A 189 -13.98 -5.72 16.68
C SER A 189 -13.15 -5.64 15.41
N ILE A 190 -13.62 -6.25 14.31
CA ILE A 190 -12.84 -6.41 13.08
C ILE A 190 -13.61 -5.80 11.92
N THR A 191 -12.96 -4.87 11.21
CA THR A 191 -13.56 -4.12 10.11
C THR A 191 -12.71 -4.23 8.85
N PRO A 192 -13.15 -4.93 7.80
CA PRO A 192 -12.49 -4.93 6.51
C PRO A 192 -12.69 -3.58 5.81
N LEU A 193 -11.67 -3.11 5.13
CA LEU A 193 -11.60 -1.82 4.43
C LEU A 193 -11.10 -2.02 3.00
N PRO A 194 -11.94 -2.54 2.09
CA PRO A 194 -11.55 -2.70 0.70
C PRO A 194 -11.45 -1.36 -0.03
N LEU A 195 -11.99 -0.27 0.54
CA LEU A 195 -11.92 1.09 0.01
C LEU A 195 -12.43 1.21 -1.44
N TYR A 196 -13.61 0.66 -1.69
CA TYR A 196 -14.31 0.84 -2.95
C TYR A 196 -14.65 2.32 -3.19
N LYS A 197 -14.80 2.70 -4.46
CA LYS A 197 -15.11 4.06 -4.89
C LYS A 197 -16.26 4.68 -4.09
N GLU A 198 -17.35 3.94 -3.93
CA GLU A 198 -18.57 4.38 -3.26
C GLU A 198 -18.30 4.78 -1.82
N LYS A 199 -17.44 4.00 -1.15
CA LYS A 199 -17.07 4.22 0.26
C LYS A 199 -16.23 5.48 0.45
N VAL A 200 -15.32 5.76 -0.47
CA VAL A 200 -14.47 6.96 -0.42
C VAL A 200 -15.29 8.22 -0.74
N SER A 201 -16.25 8.13 -1.66
CA SER A 201 -17.09 9.26 -2.06
C SER A 201 -18.14 9.67 -1.01
N GLU A 202 -18.50 8.76 -0.10
CA GLU A 202 -19.48 8.99 0.98
C GLU A 202 -18.87 9.64 2.23
N MET A 203 -17.52 9.79 2.29
CA MET A 203 -16.85 10.33 3.48
C MET A 203 -17.10 11.82 3.66
N GLU A 204 -17.35 12.21 4.90
CA GLU A 204 -17.38 13.62 5.30
C GLU A 204 -15.99 14.08 5.70
N PHE A 205 -15.51 15.13 5.05
CA PHE A 205 -14.22 15.74 5.31
C PHE A 205 -14.38 17.00 6.15
N GLY A 206 -13.42 17.24 7.04
CA GLY A 206 -13.38 18.39 7.93
C GLY A 206 -11.95 18.86 8.20
N GLU A 207 -11.66 19.24 9.42
CA GLU A 207 -10.34 19.75 9.80
C GLU A 207 -9.22 18.73 9.60
N THR A 208 -8.01 19.23 9.37
CA THR A 208 -6.81 18.42 9.13
C THR A 208 -6.48 17.50 10.31
N ILE A 209 -6.42 16.21 10.08
CA ILE A 209 -6.00 15.17 11.03
C ILE A 209 -4.49 14.91 10.86
N LYS A 210 -3.78 14.70 11.98
CA LYS A 210 -2.32 14.47 12.03
C LYS A 210 -1.98 13.30 12.93
N GLY A 211 -0.87 12.62 12.61
CA GLY A 211 -0.25 11.62 13.48
C GLY A 211 -0.95 10.26 13.52
N VAL A 212 -1.93 10.01 12.65
CA VAL A 212 -2.70 8.77 12.57
C VAL A 212 -3.13 8.50 11.13
N PRO A 213 -3.45 7.24 10.77
CA PRO A 213 -4.03 6.93 9.48
C PRO A 213 -5.30 7.74 9.20
N ALA A 214 -5.34 8.45 8.07
CA ALA A 214 -6.46 9.31 7.71
C ALA A 214 -6.59 9.48 6.19
N PHE A 215 -7.75 9.92 5.75
CA PHE A 215 -7.98 10.39 4.40
C PHE A 215 -7.75 11.89 4.33
N HIS A 216 -7.13 12.35 3.24
CA HIS A 216 -6.89 13.77 2.97
C HIS A 216 -7.46 14.13 1.62
N LYS A 217 -8.12 15.30 1.54
CA LYS A 217 -8.81 15.76 0.35
C LYS A 217 -8.34 17.14 -0.07
N GLY A 218 -8.31 17.36 -1.37
CA GLY A 218 -8.05 18.64 -1.99
C GLY A 218 -8.55 18.68 -3.43
N THR A 219 -8.37 19.85 -4.07
CA THR A 219 -8.70 20.02 -5.48
C THR A 219 -7.52 20.61 -6.24
N PHE A 220 -7.44 20.31 -7.53
CA PHE A 220 -6.47 20.87 -8.47
C PHE A 220 -7.15 21.21 -9.79
N THR A 221 -6.55 22.14 -10.53
CA THR A 221 -7.08 22.58 -11.82
C THR A 221 -6.21 22.11 -12.96
N VAL A 222 -6.85 21.62 -14.02
CA VAL A 222 -6.23 21.23 -15.29
C VAL A 222 -6.80 22.12 -16.39
N GLU A 223 -5.93 22.81 -17.14
CA GLU A 223 -6.37 23.67 -18.24
C GLU A 223 -6.79 22.85 -19.45
N LYS A 224 -6.01 21.84 -19.80
CA LYS A 224 -6.25 20.93 -20.92
C LYS A 224 -5.97 19.49 -20.53
N LYS A 225 -6.87 18.58 -20.89
CA LYS A 225 -6.69 17.15 -20.62
C LYS A 225 -5.46 16.58 -21.30
N GLY A 226 -4.73 15.78 -20.58
CA GLY A 226 -3.58 15.00 -21.01
C GLY A 226 -3.24 13.98 -19.96
N ASP A 227 -2.42 13.00 -20.29
CA ASP A 227 -1.93 12.05 -19.30
C ASP A 227 -1.04 12.77 -18.27
N CYS A 228 -1.15 12.36 -17.01
CA CYS A 228 -0.47 13.04 -15.91
C CYS A 228 0.09 12.00 -14.93
N PHE A 229 1.11 12.38 -14.17
CA PHE A 229 1.72 11.53 -13.15
C PHE A 229 1.68 12.24 -11.81
N VAL A 230 0.87 11.70 -10.89
CA VAL A 230 0.71 12.28 -9.54
C VAL A 230 1.94 11.93 -8.71
N ASP A 231 2.69 12.95 -8.29
CA ASP A 231 3.89 12.81 -7.48
C ASP A 231 3.53 12.52 -6.01
N MET A 232 3.81 11.31 -5.57
CA MET A 232 3.57 10.82 -4.22
C MET A 232 4.84 10.74 -3.36
N SER A 233 5.98 11.26 -3.84
CA SER A 233 7.28 11.16 -3.16
C SER A 233 7.34 11.81 -1.78
N GLN A 234 6.41 12.73 -1.47
CA GLN A 234 6.31 13.40 -0.17
C GLN A 234 5.39 12.66 0.82
N TRP A 235 4.66 11.66 0.37
CA TRP A 235 3.73 10.86 1.16
C TRP A 235 4.40 9.59 1.67
N GLY A 236 3.81 8.92 2.66
CA GLY A 236 4.37 7.71 3.24
C GLY A 236 3.93 6.45 2.52
N LYS A 237 2.71 5.99 2.82
CA LYS A 237 2.16 4.75 2.32
C LYS A 237 0.65 4.79 2.31
N GLY A 238 0.02 4.41 1.20
CA GLY A 238 -1.43 4.44 1.13
C GLY A 238 -2.00 4.24 -0.27
N ALA A 239 -3.11 4.92 -0.56
CA ALA A 239 -3.83 4.84 -1.83
C ALA A 239 -4.40 6.20 -2.25
N VAL A 240 -4.61 6.38 -3.57
CA VAL A 240 -5.04 7.65 -4.17
C VAL A 240 -6.25 7.45 -5.05
N TRP A 241 -7.17 8.41 -5.00
CA TRP A 241 -8.33 8.53 -5.91
C TRP A 241 -8.37 9.91 -6.53
N VAL A 242 -8.65 9.97 -7.83
CA VAL A 242 -8.94 11.21 -8.56
C VAL A 242 -10.32 11.10 -9.18
N ASN A 243 -11.18 12.09 -8.91
CA ASN A 243 -12.58 12.10 -9.34
C ASN A 243 -13.30 10.76 -9.01
N GLY A 244 -13.02 10.19 -7.83
CA GLY A 244 -13.56 8.93 -7.35
C GLY A 244 -12.99 7.67 -8.05
N LYS A 245 -11.97 7.78 -8.89
CA LYS A 245 -11.29 6.65 -9.54
C LYS A 245 -9.97 6.34 -8.86
N SER A 246 -9.76 5.10 -8.44
CA SER A 246 -8.52 4.68 -7.77
C SER A 246 -7.36 4.64 -8.75
N LEU A 247 -6.28 5.37 -8.41
CA LEU A 247 -5.00 5.27 -9.12
C LEU A 247 -4.14 4.12 -8.62
N GLY A 248 -4.53 3.51 -7.50
CA GLY A 248 -3.75 2.46 -6.86
C GLY A 248 -3.06 2.91 -5.58
N ARG A 249 -2.03 2.17 -5.20
CA ARG A 249 -1.29 2.37 -3.96
C ARG A 249 0.06 3.03 -4.22
N PHE A 250 0.51 3.79 -3.25
CA PHE A 250 1.86 4.38 -3.23
C PHE A 250 2.62 3.91 -1.99
N TRP A 251 3.93 3.93 -2.09
CA TRP A 251 4.85 3.71 -1.00
C TRP A 251 6.16 4.45 -1.28
N ASN A 252 6.56 5.34 -0.38
CA ASN A 252 7.72 6.21 -0.56
C ASN A 252 9.07 5.49 -0.66
N ILE A 253 9.13 4.21 -0.32
CA ILE A 253 10.36 3.42 -0.53
C ILE A 253 10.72 3.27 -2.01
N GLY A 254 9.77 3.49 -2.92
CA GLY A 254 9.96 3.37 -4.36
C GLY A 254 10.18 1.93 -4.84
N PRO A 255 10.77 1.76 -6.03
CA PRO A 255 11.34 2.79 -6.92
C PRO A 255 10.34 3.70 -7.62
N GLN A 256 9.07 3.31 -7.75
CA GLN A 256 8.02 4.13 -8.34
C GLN A 256 7.54 5.18 -7.34
N GLN A 257 7.66 6.47 -7.69
CA GLN A 257 7.24 7.59 -6.85
C GLN A 257 5.99 8.30 -7.38
N THR A 258 5.59 8.02 -8.62
CA THR A 258 4.42 8.62 -9.25
C THR A 258 3.33 7.60 -9.52
N LEU A 259 2.07 8.05 -9.58
CA LEU A 259 0.94 7.26 -10.03
C LEU A 259 0.40 7.82 -11.34
N TYR A 260 0.23 6.97 -12.34
CA TYR A 260 -0.34 7.33 -13.63
C TYR A 260 -1.80 7.74 -13.50
N LEU A 261 -2.14 8.92 -14.03
CA LEU A 261 -3.47 9.48 -14.09
C LEU A 261 -3.89 9.66 -15.55
N PRO A 262 -4.72 8.75 -16.08
CA PRO A 262 -5.17 8.81 -17.48
C PRO A 262 -5.98 10.05 -17.82
N ALA A 263 -5.72 10.67 -18.96
CA ALA A 263 -6.44 11.83 -19.48
C ALA A 263 -7.99 11.70 -19.43
N PRO A 264 -8.60 10.55 -19.75
CA PRO A 264 -10.06 10.38 -19.66
C PRO A 264 -10.63 10.50 -18.24
N TRP A 265 -9.80 10.41 -17.21
CA TRP A 265 -10.24 10.54 -15.81
C TRP A 265 -10.22 11.97 -15.30
N LEU A 266 -9.55 12.86 -16.05
CA LEU A 266 -9.48 14.28 -15.78
C LEU A 266 -10.67 15.04 -16.39
N LYS A 267 -11.00 16.16 -15.74
CA LYS A 267 -11.88 17.22 -16.26
C LYS A 267 -11.03 18.43 -16.57
N GLU A 268 -11.38 19.20 -17.59
CA GLU A 268 -10.88 20.57 -17.72
C GLU A 268 -11.50 21.41 -16.62
N GLY A 269 -10.73 22.25 -15.96
CA GLY A 269 -11.12 22.90 -14.72
C GLY A 269 -10.79 22.06 -13.47
N GLU A 270 -11.67 22.13 -12.47
CA GLU A 270 -11.45 21.53 -11.16
C GLU A 270 -11.60 20.02 -11.14
N ASN A 271 -10.65 19.36 -10.48
CA ASN A 271 -10.60 17.93 -10.21
C ASN A 271 -10.39 17.69 -8.71
N GLU A 272 -11.07 16.69 -8.18
CA GLU A 272 -10.94 16.26 -6.79
C GLU A 272 -9.85 15.19 -6.66
N ILE A 273 -9.06 15.26 -5.60
CA ILE A 273 -8.12 14.21 -5.20
C ILE A 273 -8.32 13.84 -3.74
N VAL A 274 -8.36 12.54 -3.47
CA VAL A 274 -8.38 11.97 -2.13
C VAL A 274 -7.19 11.04 -1.97
N VAL A 275 -6.45 11.20 -0.88
CA VAL A 275 -5.32 10.37 -0.49
C VAL A 275 -5.63 9.71 0.84
N PHE A 276 -5.60 8.40 0.90
CA PHE A 276 -5.50 7.68 2.15
C PHE A 276 -4.02 7.58 2.53
N GLU A 277 -3.64 8.20 3.64
CA GLU A 277 -2.28 8.10 4.19
C GLU A 277 -2.31 7.19 5.41
N MET A 278 -1.56 6.10 5.33
CA MET A 278 -1.45 5.12 6.41
C MET A 278 -0.41 5.51 7.47
N GLU A 279 0.56 6.33 7.07
CA GLU A 279 1.70 6.72 7.88
C GLU A 279 1.93 8.22 7.81
N ASP A 280 1.33 9.00 8.67
CA ASP A 280 1.42 10.45 8.58
C ASP A 280 2.88 10.97 8.54
N THR A 281 3.33 11.38 7.35
CA THR A 281 4.64 12.03 7.14
C THR A 281 4.62 13.52 7.53
N GLY A 282 3.46 14.05 7.86
CA GLY A 282 3.24 15.47 8.16
C GLY A 282 3.15 16.36 6.91
N LYS A 283 3.42 15.82 5.72
CA LYS A 283 3.31 16.55 4.46
C LYS A 283 2.02 16.16 3.74
N ARG A 284 1.30 17.15 3.24
CA ARG A 284 0.01 16.98 2.56
C ARG A 284 -0.02 17.74 1.25
N VAL A 285 1.11 17.72 0.55
CA VAL A 285 1.27 18.38 -0.75
C VAL A 285 1.56 17.36 -1.83
N LEU A 286 1.05 17.61 -3.02
CA LEU A 286 1.33 16.82 -4.22
C LEU A 286 1.23 17.71 -5.46
N GLN A 287 1.72 17.22 -6.59
CA GLN A 287 1.69 17.89 -7.88
C GLN A 287 1.49 16.87 -9.00
N GLY A 288 1.09 17.34 -10.16
CA GLY A 288 1.03 16.52 -11.37
C GLY A 288 2.19 16.81 -12.30
N LEU A 289 2.90 15.77 -12.70
CA LEU A 289 4.04 15.81 -13.62
C LEU A 289 3.65 15.32 -15.00
N ASN A 290 4.38 15.77 -16.03
CA ASN A 290 4.22 15.29 -17.41
C ASN A 290 5.12 14.09 -17.75
N GLN A 291 5.91 13.62 -16.78
CA GLN A 291 6.76 12.44 -16.90
C GLN A 291 6.72 11.64 -15.58
N PRO A 292 6.78 10.31 -15.62
CA PRO A 292 6.80 9.48 -14.41
C PRO A 292 8.17 9.53 -13.71
N ILE A 293 8.17 9.18 -12.41
CA ILE A 293 9.36 8.86 -11.61
C ILE A 293 9.24 7.39 -11.23
N LEU A 294 10.00 6.50 -11.89
CA LEU A 294 9.88 5.05 -11.79
C LEU A 294 11.10 4.36 -11.19
N ASP A 295 12.20 5.07 -10.97
CA ASP A 295 13.52 4.53 -10.59
C ASP A 295 14.16 5.24 -9.39
N SER A 296 13.35 5.92 -8.56
CA SER A 296 13.82 6.67 -7.40
C SER A 296 13.54 5.94 -6.10
N LEU A 297 14.58 5.51 -5.41
CA LEU A 297 14.45 4.88 -4.09
C LEU A 297 14.30 5.93 -2.99
N GLY A 298 13.33 5.75 -2.12
CA GLY A 298 13.12 6.54 -0.92
C GLY A 298 13.67 5.86 0.34
N ILE A 299 13.45 6.50 1.48
CA ILE A 299 13.91 5.99 2.78
C ILE A 299 12.93 4.92 3.27
N ASP A 300 13.44 3.71 3.49
CA ASP A 300 12.71 2.64 4.15
C ASP A 300 12.93 2.73 5.68
N LYS A 301 11.98 3.33 6.39
CA LYS A 301 12.08 3.53 7.84
C LYS A 301 12.06 2.24 8.66
N ASN A 302 11.57 1.15 8.10
CA ASN A 302 11.50 -0.15 8.75
C ASN A 302 12.78 -0.97 8.54
N TYR A 303 13.66 -0.55 7.62
CA TYR A 303 14.93 -1.22 7.41
C TYR A 303 15.91 -0.92 8.54
N GLN A 304 16.47 -1.96 9.11
CA GLN A 304 17.58 -1.87 10.07
C GLN A 304 18.79 -2.62 9.50
N LYS A 305 19.95 -1.97 9.50
CA LYS A 305 21.20 -2.56 8.98
C LYS A 305 21.47 -3.93 9.64
N GLY A 306 21.75 -4.95 8.82
CA GLY A 306 21.94 -6.33 9.27
C GLY A 306 20.66 -7.12 9.52
N GLN A 307 19.49 -6.53 9.26
CA GLN A 307 18.22 -7.24 9.36
C GLN A 307 18.02 -8.18 8.16
N ARG A 308 17.56 -9.40 8.43
CA ARG A 308 17.27 -10.40 7.39
C ARG A 308 15.89 -10.17 6.80
N ARG A 309 15.76 -10.28 5.48
CA ARG A 309 14.45 -10.22 4.83
C ARG A 309 13.66 -11.51 5.06
N ALA A 310 12.35 -11.37 5.23
CA ALA A 310 11.45 -12.51 5.30
C ALA A 310 11.44 -13.26 3.96
N VAL A 311 11.52 -14.58 4.01
CA VAL A 311 11.27 -15.44 2.86
C VAL A 311 9.80 -15.82 2.87
N VAL A 312 9.19 -15.93 1.70
CA VAL A 312 7.84 -16.50 1.59
C VAL A 312 7.94 -17.97 1.94
N GLY A 313 7.28 -18.35 3.00
CA GLY A 313 7.24 -19.73 3.46
C GLY A 313 5.85 -20.14 3.89
N THR A 314 5.55 -21.39 3.74
CA THR A 314 4.35 -22.00 4.33
C THR A 314 4.47 -21.90 5.84
N PRO A 315 3.46 -21.43 6.56
CA PRO A 315 3.45 -21.50 8.01
C PRO A 315 3.54 -22.97 8.45
N ILE A 316 4.57 -23.32 9.19
CA ILE A 316 4.69 -24.63 9.81
C ILE A 316 4.46 -24.43 11.31
N LEU A 317 3.48 -25.10 11.83
CA LEU A 317 3.15 -25.05 13.25
C LEU A 317 3.99 -26.06 13.99
N GLU A 318 4.57 -25.62 15.09
CA GLU A 318 4.95 -26.50 16.17
C GLU A 318 3.65 -26.96 16.85
N ASP A 319 3.53 -28.25 17.17
CA ASP A 319 2.36 -28.87 17.81
C ASP A 319 1.05 -28.98 17.00
N GLY A 320 1.16 -29.18 15.69
CA GLY A 320 -0.01 -29.35 14.81
C GLY A 320 -0.72 -28.07 14.41
N ASP A 321 -0.28 -26.96 14.95
CA ASP A 321 -0.71 -25.62 14.56
C ASP A 321 0.26 -25.01 13.57
N LEU A 322 -0.17 -24.26 12.52
CA LEU A 322 0.64 -23.74 11.42
C LEU A 322 1.51 -22.54 11.84
N ALA A 323 2.82 -22.69 11.94
CA ALA A 323 3.80 -21.62 12.15
C ALA A 323 4.60 -21.31 10.89
N LEU A 324 4.96 -20.06 10.66
CA LEU A 324 5.84 -19.69 9.57
C LEU A 324 7.24 -20.26 9.80
N LYS A 325 7.67 -21.21 8.97
CA LYS A 325 9.10 -21.47 8.81
C LYS A 325 9.70 -20.32 8.02
N THR A 326 10.19 -19.32 8.70
CA THR A 326 10.94 -18.24 8.09
C THR A 326 12.37 -18.72 7.86
N THR A 327 12.70 -19.09 6.65
CA THR A 327 14.10 -19.19 6.25
C THR A 327 14.58 -17.75 6.03
N LEU A 328 15.45 -17.29 6.89
CA LEU A 328 16.02 -15.95 6.82
C LEU A 328 17.22 -15.99 5.88
N GLN A 329 17.21 -15.17 4.84
CA GLN A 329 18.40 -14.94 4.02
C GLN A 329 19.14 -13.71 4.52
N GLU A 330 20.46 -13.83 4.68
CA GLU A 330 21.31 -12.67 4.85
C GLU A 330 21.29 -11.84 3.57
N THR A 331 20.96 -10.57 3.68
CA THR A 331 21.19 -9.64 2.58
C THR A 331 22.71 -9.43 2.55
N ASN A 332 23.40 -10.09 1.63
CA ASN A 332 24.74 -9.65 1.27
C ASN A 332 24.59 -8.26 0.66
N GLU A 333 25.35 -7.31 1.22
CA GLU A 333 25.55 -5.98 0.66
C GLU A 333 26.21 -6.04 -0.71
#